data_deae8574f433487310244cae07fb97ad
#
_entry.id   deae8574f433487310244cae07fb97ad
#
_cell.length_a   1.000
_cell.length_b   1.000
_cell.length_c   1.000
_cell.angle_alpha   90.00
_cell.angle_beta   90.00
_cell.angle_gamma   90.00
#
_symmetry.space_group_name_H-M   'P 1'
#
loop_
_entity.id
_entity.type
_entity.pdbx_description
1 polymer ?
#
loop_
_entity_poly.entity_id
_entity_poly.type
_entity_poly.pdbx_seq_one_letter_code
_entity_poly.pdbx_strand_id
1 'polypeptide(L)'
;MSQSHPLVTSENKLKLAIFGLNVSSGCSMTDMPETLQVTWEESKEIALMAERIGIEAIIPVARWKGMGGKINFNHRNFEPLTWAAGLAAATSTIGIFATVHVPTVHPVRIAKEVATIDLISKGRFGLNIVAGWNTRELAMFGLNQRDHSDRYDCADEWISLCKEIWTQSDEFDFDGKYFQATAVYSEPKPYQTPFPLLMSAGNSSRGQRYAA
;
A
#
# COMPACT_ATOMS: atom_id res chain seq x y z
N MET A 1 7.37 23.45 -7.19
CA MET A 1 8.47 22.50 -7.01
C MET A 1 7.82 21.13 -6.95
N SER A 2 8.23 20.17 -7.80
CA SER A 2 7.74 18.79 -7.73
C SER A 2 8.13 18.23 -6.36
N GLN A 3 7.14 17.89 -5.54
CA GLN A 3 7.40 17.33 -4.22
C GLN A 3 7.46 15.81 -4.41
N SER A 4 8.64 15.26 -4.22
CA SER A 4 8.92 13.84 -4.41
C SER A 4 9.03 13.15 -3.07
N HIS A 5 8.65 11.87 -3.03
CA HIS A 5 8.71 11.01 -1.83
C HIS A 5 10.14 10.96 -1.23
N PRO A 6 10.31 10.91 0.11
CA PRO A 6 11.62 10.86 0.77
C PRO A 6 12.56 9.77 0.26
N LEU A 7 12.03 8.59 -0.10
CA LEU A 7 12.82 7.52 -0.73
C LEU A 7 13.47 7.93 -2.05
N VAL A 8 12.82 8.80 -2.82
CA VAL A 8 13.34 9.26 -4.12
C VAL A 8 14.36 10.38 -3.93
N THR A 9 14.15 11.25 -2.94
CA THR A 9 15.00 12.41 -2.68
C THR A 9 16.18 12.13 -1.78
N SER A 10 16.19 11.02 -1.03
CA SER A 10 17.31 10.62 -0.18
C SER A 10 18.60 10.43 -1.00
N GLU A 11 19.71 10.96 -0.51
CA GLU A 11 21.04 10.79 -1.12
C GLU A 11 21.66 9.43 -0.83
N ASN A 12 21.11 8.66 0.10
CA ASN A 12 21.61 7.32 0.43
C ASN A 12 21.49 6.39 -0.78
N LYS A 13 22.58 5.69 -1.12
CA LYS A 13 22.60 4.69 -2.21
C LYS A 13 21.75 3.46 -1.85
N LEU A 14 21.78 3.03 -0.60
CA LEU A 14 20.95 1.96 -0.06
C LEU A 14 19.82 2.59 0.75
N LYS A 15 18.58 2.24 0.43
CA LYS A 15 17.39 2.67 1.17
C LYS A 15 16.97 1.56 2.12
N LEU A 16 16.70 1.89 3.38
CA LEU A 16 16.27 0.94 4.39
C LEU A 16 14.79 1.18 4.74
N ALA A 17 14.06 0.09 4.88
CA ALA A 17 12.67 0.14 5.30
C ALA A 17 12.35 -0.95 6.34
N ILE A 18 11.44 -0.66 7.25
CA ILE A 18 10.84 -1.66 8.14
C ILE A 18 9.63 -2.26 7.43
N PHE A 19 9.59 -3.59 7.34
CA PHE A 19 8.49 -4.32 6.71
C PHE A 19 7.69 -5.11 7.74
N GLY A 20 6.35 -5.05 7.64
CA GLY A 20 5.45 -5.89 8.44
C GLY A 20 5.21 -5.43 9.88
N LEU A 21 5.37 -4.15 10.17
CA LEU A 21 5.12 -3.58 11.49
C LEU A 21 3.63 -3.60 11.90
N ASN A 22 2.73 -3.78 10.95
CA ASN A 22 1.28 -3.80 11.15
C ASN A 22 0.69 -5.19 11.37
N VAL A 23 1.52 -6.24 11.47
CA VAL A 23 1.06 -7.63 11.61
C VAL A 23 1.78 -8.35 12.76
N SER A 24 1.06 -9.21 13.49
CA SER A 24 1.65 -9.98 14.59
C SER A 24 2.78 -10.87 14.13
N SER A 25 3.83 -10.95 14.92
CA SER A 25 5.11 -11.61 14.61
C SER A 25 5.91 -10.95 13.47
N GLY A 26 5.47 -9.82 12.92
CA GLY A 26 6.16 -9.14 11.82
C GLY A 26 6.42 -10.07 10.64
N CYS A 27 7.70 -10.29 10.30
CA CYS A 27 8.13 -11.21 9.25
C CYS A 27 8.66 -12.56 9.80
N SER A 28 8.53 -12.84 11.10
CA SER A 28 9.09 -14.04 11.74
C SER A 28 8.03 -15.09 12.02
N MET A 29 8.15 -16.25 11.41
CA MET A 29 7.30 -17.43 11.74
C MET A 29 7.91 -18.14 12.94
N THR A 30 7.58 -17.71 14.15
CA THR A 30 8.11 -18.25 15.39
C THR A 30 7.03 -18.45 16.44
N ASP A 31 7.22 -19.41 17.33
CA ASP A 31 6.37 -19.71 18.49
C ASP A 31 6.89 -19.00 19.77
N MET A 32 7.81 -18.05 19.63
CA MET A 32 8.34 -17.29 20.75
C MET A 32 7.28 -16.32 21.28
N PRO A 33 7.13 -16.22 22.64
CA PRO A 33 6.08 -15.41 23.24
C PRO A 33 6.31 -13.90 23.08
N GLU A 34 7.55 -13.47 22.90
CA GLU A 34 7.95 -12.06 22.83
C GLU A 34 8.09 -11.58 21.38
N THR A 35 7.03 -11.76 20.62
CA THR A 35 6.97 -11.23 19.24
C THR A 35 6.11 -9.96 19.17
N LEU A 36 6.21 -9.23 18.08
CA LEU A 36 5.40 -8.04 17.78
C LEU A 36 3.89 -8.34 18.00
N GLN A 37 3.26 -7.64 18.94
CA GLN A 37 1.87 -7.88 19.36
C GLN A 37 0.85 -7.08 18.54
N VAL A 38 1.32 -6.07 17.80
CA VAL A 38 0.48 -5.20 16.97
C VAL A 38 -0.53 -4.42 17.82
N THR A 39 0.01 -3.54 18.66
CA THR A 39 -0.77 -2.46 19.27
C THR A 39 -0.49 -1.15 18.51
N TRP A 40 -1.37 -0.19 18.64
CA TRP A 40 -1.14 1.13 18.05
C TRP A 40 0.07 1.83 18.68
N GLU A 41 0.20 1.73 19.99
CA GLU A 41 1.29 2.32 20.77
C GLU A 41 2.64 1.77 20.31
N GLU A 42 2.76 0.44 20.20
CA GLU A 42 3.96 -0.24 19.71
C GLU A 42 4.30 0.17 18.26
N SER A 43 3.31 0.18 17.38
CA SER A 43 3.50 0.63 15.99
C SER A 43 4.02 2.06 15.90
N LYS A 44 3.42 2.98 16.69
CA LYS A 44 3.80 4.38 16.74
C LYS A 44 5.19 4.58 17.33
N GLU A 45 5.52 3.91 18.42
CA GLU A 45 6.82 4.00 19.08
C GLU A 45 7.95 3.54 18.15
N ILE A 46 7.78 2.39 17.51
CA ILE A 46 8.76 1.87 16.54
C ILE A 46 8.90 2.80 15.35
N ALA A 47 7.81 3.35 14.83
CA ALA A 47 7.84 4.29 13.71
C ALA A 47 8.63 5.56 14.06
N LEU A 48 8.39 6.14 15.24
CA LEU A 48 9.12 7.31 15.73
C LEU A 48 10.60 7.00 16.00
N MET A 49 10.90 5.80 16.47
CA MET A 49 12.29 5.36 16.67
C MET A 49 12.99 5.20 15.31
N ALA A 50 12.36 4.55 14.34
CA ALA A 50 12.85 4.39 12.98
C ALA A 50 13.16 5.73 12.31
N GLU A 51 12.24 6.70 12.46
CA GLU A 51 12.42 8.06 11.97
C GLU A 51 13.66 8.74 12.60
N ARG A 52 13.83 8.64 13.93
CA ARG A 52 14.96 9.24 14.65
C ARG A 52 16.33 8.67 14.23
N ILE A 53 16.39 7.39 13.87
CA ILE A 53 17.65 6.74 13.46
C ILE A 53 17.87 6.78 11.93
N GLY A 54 16.99 7.43 11.18
CA GLY A 54 17.17 7.66 9.75
C GLY A 54 16.75 6.50 8.84
N ILE A 55 15.87 5.60 9.28
CA ILE A 55 15.21 4.64 8.39
C ILE A 55 14.31 5.41 7.43
N GLU A 56 14.41 5.11 6.13
CA GLU A 56 13.74 5.89 5.11
C GLU A 56 12.24 5.61 4.98
N ALA A 57 11.77 4.37 5.27
CA ALA A 57 10.36 4.04 5.09
C ALA A 57 9.84 2.93 6.01
N ILE A 58 8.52 2.88 6.12
CA ILE A 58 7.77 1.78 6.74
C ILE A 58 6.78 1.24 5.71
N ILE A 59 6.79 -0.10 5.51
CA ILE A 59 5.97 -0.77 4.52
C ILE A 59 5.13 -1.85 5.22
N PRO A 60 3.79 -1.73 5.26
CA PRO A 60 2.92 -2.72 5.88
C PRO A 60 2.70 -3.94 5.00
N VAL A 61 2.29 -5.03 5.62
CA VAL A 61 1.74 -6.20 4.93
C VAL A 61 0.23 -5.99 4.72
N ALA A 62 -0.28 -6.23 3.52
CA ALA A 62 -1.71 -6.40 3.32
C ALA A 62 -2.11 -7.80 3.81
N ARG A 63 -2.87 -7.85 4.89
CA ARG A 63 -3.32 -9.09 5.50
C ARG A 63 -4.72 -8.92 6.07
N TRP A 64 -5.59 -9.89 5.76
CA TRP A 64 -6.95 -9.93 6.26
C TRP A 64 -7.19 -11.12 7.19
N LYS A 65 -6.35 -12.16 7.09
CA LYS A 65 -6.50 -13.39 7.82
C LYS A 65 -5.14 -14.03 8.06
N GLY A 66 -4.91 -14.50 9.26
CA GLY A 66 -3.70 -15.24 9.60
C GLY A 66 -3.49 -16.48 8.73
N MET A 67 -2.26 -16.92 8.62
CA MET A 67 -1.88 -18.06 7.78
C MET A 67 -2.41 -19.42 8.29
N GLY A 68 -2.92 -19.45 9.53
CA GLY A 68 -3.39 -20.68 10.18
C GLY A 68 -2.26 -21.53 10.76
N GLY A 69 -2.60 -22.77 11.15
CA GLY A 69 -1.68 -23.64 11.87
C GLY A 69 -1.47 -23.22 13.33
N LYS A 70 -0.53 -23.89 14.03
CA LYS A 70 -0.25 -23.66 15.46
C LYS A 70 0.18 -22.21 15.75
N ILE A 71 1.02 -21.66 14.91
CA ILE A 71 1.57 -20.28 15.07
C ILE A 71 0.56 -19.23 14.62
N ASN A 72 -0.31 -19.57 13.68
CA ASN A 72 -1.26 -18.64 13.04
C ASN A 72 -0.64 -17.28 12.66
N PHE A 73 0.50 -17.33 12.00
CA PHE A 73 1.32 -16.19 11.60
C PHE A 73 0.49 -15.04 11.01
N ASN A 74 0.75 -13.81 11.43
CA ASN A 74 0.02 -12.59 11.06
C ASN A 74 -1.50 -12.63 11.37
N HIS A 75 -1.94 -13.35 12.41
CA HIS A 75 -3.37 -13.46 12.73
C HIS A 75 -3.98 -12.14 13.19
N ARG A 76 -3.23 -11.33 13.95
CA ARG A 76 -3.60 -9.98 14.32
C ARG A 76 -2.93 -9.01 13.34
N ASN A 77 -3.72 -8.14 12.75
CA ASN A 77 -3.23 -7.20 11.74
C ASN A 77 -4.08 -5.93 11.72
N PHE A 78 -3.44 -4.81 11.44
CA PHE A 78 -4.13 -3.56 11.13
C PHE A 78 -4.39 -3.45 9.62
N GLU A 79 -5.52 -2.85 9.27
CA GLU A 79 -5.81 -2.49 7.89
C GLU A 79 -4.79 -1.45 7.41
N PRO A 80 -4.09 -1.69 6.27
CA PRO A 80 -2.91 -0.92 5.90
C PRO A 80 -3.14 0.57 5.65
N LEU A 81 -4.25 0.96 5.02
CA LEU A 81 -4.51 2.37 4.69
C LEU A 81 -4.85 3.19 5.93
N THR A 82 -5.75 2.68 6.77
CA THR A 82 -6.14 3.33 8.03
C THR A 82 -4.94 3.45 8.98
N TRP A 83 -4.13 2.39 9.07
CA TRP A 83 -2.92 2.38 9.86
C TRP A 83 -1.87 3.37 9.32
N ALA A 84 -1.67 3.41 7.99
CA ALA A 84 -0.75 4.35 7.34
C ALA A 84 -1.17 5.81 7.56
N ALA A 85 -2.47 6.12 7.51
CA ALA A 85 -2.99 7.46 7.83
C ALA A 85 -2.64 7.88 9.26
N GLY A 86 -2.78 6.97 10.22
CA GLY A 86 -2.39 7.21 11.61
C GLY A 86 -0.90 7.51 11.75
N LEU A 87 -0.03 6.69 11.15
CA LEU A 87 1.41 6.91 11.18
C LEU A 87 1.83 8.17 10.42
N ALA A 88 1.20 8.47 9.29
CA ALA A 88 1.45 9.71 8.54
C ALA A 88 1.22 10.97 9.38
N ALA A 89 0.17 10.94 10.22
CA ALA A 89 -0.13 12.03 11.15
C ALA A 89 0.80 12.06 12.38
N ALA A 90 1.37 10.92 12.78
CA ALA A 90 2.20 10.79 13.97
C ALA A 90 3.70 11.02 13.71
N THR A 91 4.15 11.00 12.45
CA THR A 91 5.55 11.12 12.02
C THR A 91 5.76 12.38 11.17
N SER A 92 7.00 12.75 10.90
CA SER A 92 7.34 14.01 10.23
C SER A 92 8.19 13.86 8.97
N THR A 93 9.06 12.86 8.89
CA THR A 93 10.07 12.73 7.82
C THR A 93 10.10 11.36 7.16
N ILE A 94 9.81 10.29 7.90
CA ILE A 94 9.85 8.91 7.38
C ILE A 94 8.77 8.67 6.33
N GLY A 95 9.10 7.96 5.26
CA GLY A 95 8.14 7.51 4.24
C GLY A 95 7.20 6.45 4.79
N ILE A 96 5.91 6.60 4.54
CA ILE A 96 4.87 5.67 5.00
C ILE A 96 4.20 5.05 3.78
N PHE A 97 4.18 3.73 3.73
CA PHE A 97 3.46 3.00 2.67
C PHE A 97 2.15 2.41 3.20
N ALA A 98 1.23 2.19 2.28
CA ALA A 98 0.17 1.20 2.45
C ALA A 98 0.34 0.10 1.40
N THR A 99 -0.05 -1.12 1.73
CA THR A 99 -0.08 -2.25 0.79
C THR A 99 -1.52 -2.63 0.52
N VAL A 100 -1.90 -2.77 -0.75
CA VAL A 100 -3.25 -3.17 -1.15
C VAL A 100 -3.24 -4.36 -2.10
N HIS A 101 -4.26 -5.20 -2.00
CA HIS A 101 -4.55 -6.22 -3.00
C HIS A 101 -5.59 -5.68 -3.99
N VAL A 102 -5.22 -5.54 -5.26
CA VAL A 102 -6.08 -5.01 -6.33
C VAL A 102 -7.50 -5.56 -6.32
N PRO A 103 -7.73 -6.88 -6.18
CA PRO A 103 -9.10 -7.41 -6.22
C PRO A 103 -10.00 -6.97 -5.05
N THR A 104 -9.42 -6.49 -3.94
CA THR A 104 -10.18 -6.20 -2.71
C THR A 104 -10.63 -4.75 -2.58
N VAL A 105 -10.24 -3.87 -3.52
CA VAL A 105 -10.57 -2.44 -3.44
C VAL A 105 -10.78 -1.84 -4.82
N HIS A 106 -11.86 -1.09 -4.97
CA HIS A 106 -12.19 -0.40 -6.21
C HIS A 106 -11.23 0.79 -6.46
N PRO A 107 -10.75 1.02 -7.72
CA PRO A 107 -9.77 2.08 -8.02
C PRO A 107 -10.26 3.50 -7.65
N VAL A 108 -11.54 3.81 -7.81
CA VAL A 108 -12.10 5.11 -7.39
C VAL A 108 -11.98 5.32 -5.89
N ARG A 109 -12.22 4.28 -5.10
CA ARG A 109 -12.10 4.35 -3.64
C ARG A 109 -10.64 4.55 -3.21
N ILE A 110 -9.75 3.70 -3.70
CA ILE A 110 -8.34 3.77 -3.31
C ILE A 110 -7.69 5.07 -3.76
N ALA A 111 -8.05 5.59 -4.93
CA ALA A 111 -7.51 6.88 -5.40
C ALA A 111 -7.84 8.02 -4.43
N LYS A 112 -9.05 8.04 -3.87
CA LYS A 112 -9.46 9.02 -2.85
C LYS A 112 -8.71 8.83 -1.54
N GLU A 113 -8.59 7.61 -1.05
CA GLU A 113 -7.90 7.28 0.20
C GLU A 113 -6.40 7.64 0.11
N VAL A 114 -5.76 7.30 -1.00
CA VAL A 114 -4.35 7.60 -1.28
C VAL A 114 -4.10 9.11 -1.33
N ALA A 115 -4.91 9.87 -2.05
CA ALA A 115 -4.78 11.32 -2.09
C ALA A 115 -4.93 11.95 -0.70
N THR A 116 -5.84 11.43 0.11
CA THR A 116 -6.07 11.89 1.50
C THR A 116 -4.84 11.64 2.37
N ILE A 117 -4.29 10.42 2.33
CA ILE A 117 -3.10 10.07 3.15
C ILE A 117 -1.87 10.84 2.66
N ASP A 118 -1.73 11.04 1.36
CA ASP A 118 -0.63 11.79 0.78
C ASP A 118 -0.63 13.26 1.23
N LEU A 119 -1.80 13.87 1.32
CA LEU A 119 -1.98 15.23 1.88
C LEU A 119 -1.68 15.26 3.39
N ILE A 120 -2.16 14.30 4.17
CA ILE A 120 -1.86 14.18 5.61
C ILE A 120 -0.33 14.06 5.81
N SER A 121 0.32 13.24 5.02
CA SER A 121 1.76 12.99 5.10
C SER A 121 2.62 14.08 4.48
N LYS A 122 2.03 15.04 3.75
CA LYS A 122 2.73 16.07 2.98
C LYS A 122 3.73 15.47 1.98
N GLY A 123 3.28 14.47 1.21
CA GLY A 123 4.06 13.85 0.14
C GLY A 123 5.01 12.74 0.59
N ARG A 124 4.85 12.19 1.80
CA ARG A 124 5.64 11.06 2.31
C ARG A 124 4.94 9.70 2.13
N PHE A 125 3.78 9.70 1.49
CA PHE A 125 3.01 8.48 1.29
C PHE A 125 3.43 7.75 0.02
N GLY A 126 3.48 6.41 0.09
CA GLY A 126 3.67 5.52 -1.05
C GLY A 126 2.65 4.38 -1.06
N LEU A 127 2.28 3.93 -2.25
CA LEU A 127 1.34 2.82 -2.43
C LEU A 127 2.06 1.59 -2.96
N ASN A 128 2.04 0.49 -2.19
CA ASN A 128 2.52 -0.82 -2.63
C ASN A 128 1.34 -1.63 -3.18
N ILE A 129 1.38 -1.95 -4.48
CA ILE A 129 0.29 -2.57 -5.22
C ILE A 129 0.60 -4.06 -5.44
N VAL A 130 -0.29 -4.92 -4.96
CA VAL A 130 -0.20 -6.37 -5.10
C VAL A 130 -1.38 -6.87 -5.93
N ALA A 131 -1.09 -7.58 -7.01
CA ALA A 131 -2.12 -8.09 -7.93
C ALA A 131 -3.09 -9.13 -7.30
N GLY A 132 -2.79 -9.59 -6.07
CA GLY A 132 -3.58 -10.57 -5.32
C GLY A 132 -3.10 -12.01 -5.56
N TRP A 133 -2.84 -12.74 -4.46
CA TRP A 133 -2.32 -14.11 -4.53
C TRP A 133 -2.95 -15.06 -3.51
N ASN A 134 -3.50 -14.54 -2.42
CA ASN A 134 -4.01 -15.36 -1.31
C ASN A 134 -5.48 -15.70 -1.53
N THR A 135 -5.74 -16.90 -2.06
CA THR A 135 -7.10 -17.38 -2.34
C THR A 135 -8.01 -17.42 -1.12
N ARG A 136 -7.45 -17.68 0.07
CA ARG A 136 -8.22 -17.73 1.33
C ARG A 136 -8.71 -16.33 1.75
N GLU A 137 -7.93 -15.30 1.47
CA GLU A 137 -8.34 -13.91 1.73
C GLU A 137 -9.32 -13.43 0.67
N LEU A 138 -9.08 -13.72 -0.61
CA LEU A 138 -10.02 -13.38 -1.68
C LEU A 138 -11.41 -13.98 -1.44
N ALA A 139 -11.48 -15.21 -0.95
CA ALA A 139 -12.74 -15.85 -0.61
C ALA A 139 -13.53 -15.12 0.49
N MET A 140 -12.88 -14.41 1.42
CA MET A 140 -13.58 -13.55 2.42
C MET A 140 -14.36 -12.41 1.76
N PHE A 141 -13.92 -11.95 0.58
CA PHE A 141 -14.59 -10.93 -0.23
C PHE A 141 -15.55 -11.52 -1.27
N GLY A 142 -15.78 -12.83 -1.26
CA GLY A 142 -16.58 -13.51 -2.27
C GLY A 142 -15.91 -13.59 -3.65
N LEU A 143 -14.59 -13.43 -3.71
CA LEU A 143 -13.80 -13.36 -4.93
C LEU A 143 -13.06 -14.66 -5.20
N ASN A 144 -12.95 -15.02 -6.47
CA ASN A 144 -12.08 -16.09 -6.96
C ASN A 144 -10.75 -15.51 -7.45
N GLN A 145 -9.68 -16.28 -7.31
CA GLN A 145 -8.39 -15.90 -7.86
C GLN A 145 -8.41 -16.01 -9.39
N ARG A 146 -8.01 -14.94 -10.06
CA ARG A 146 -7.79 -14.90 -11.50
C ARG A 146 -6.50 -15.64 -11.89
N ASP A 147 -6.38 -16.05 -13.14
CA ASP A 147 -5.13 -16.54 -13.69
C ASP A 147 -4.00 -15.52 -13.57
N HIS A 148 -2.76 -15.99 -13.55
CA HIS A 148 -1.60 -15.14 -13.28
C HIS A 148 -1.50 -13.92 -14.21
N SER A 149 -1.66 -14.11 -15.52
CA SER A 149 -1.63 -13.00 -16.49
C SER A 149 -2.82 -12.06 -16.33
N ASP A 150 -4.03 -12.59 -16.20
CA ASP A 150 -5.28 -11.82 -16.05
C ASP A 150 -5.28 -10.97 -14.78
N ARG A 151 -4.60 -11.41 -13.71
CA ARG A 151 -4.43 -10.59 -12.48
C ARG A 151 -3.63 -9.32 -12.74
N TYR A 152 -2.55 -9.43 -13.51
CA TYR A 152 -1.71 -8.29 -13.83
C TYR A 152 -2.35 -7.37 -14.87
N ASP A 153 -3.11 -7.92 -15.82
CA ASP A 153 -3.87 -7.12 -16.78
C ASP A 153 -4.95 -6.30 -16.06
N CYS A 154 -5.63 -6.91 -15.09
CA CYS A 154 -6.55 -6.20 -14.20
C CYS A 154 -5.84 -5.14 -13.33
N ALA A 155 -4.62 -5.43 -12.85
CA ALA A 155 -3.86 -4.47 -12.06
C ALA A 155 -3.33 -3.29 -12.91
N ASP A 156 -2.95 -3.51 -14.16
CA ASP A 156 -2.57 -2.45 -15.10
C ASP A 156 -3.75 -1.49 -15.33
N GLU A 157 -4.94 -2.03 -15.58
CA GLU A 157 -6.13 -1.21 -15.77
C GLU A 157 -6.54 -0.47 -14.49
N TRP A 158 -6.47 -1.17 -13.34
CA TRP A 158 -6.74 -0.59 -12.03
C TRP A 158 -5.85 0.62 -11.72
N ILE A 159 -4.54 0.52 -11.95
CA ILE A 159 -3.63 1.63 -11.70
C ILE A 159 -3.75 2.75 -12.75
N SER A 160 -4.11 2.40 -13.99
CA SER A 160 -4.38 3.39 -15.03
C SER A 160 -5.55 4.29 -14.63
N LEU A 161 -6.65 3.72 -14.17
CA LEU A 161 -7.80 4.50 -13.68
C LEU A 161 -7.40 5.34 -12.44
N CYS A 162 -6.62 4.80 -11.52
CA CYS A 162 -6.11 5.59 -10.38
C CYS A 162 -5.27 6.80 -10.84
N LYS A 163 -4.35 6.59 -11.79
CA LYS A 163 -3.51 7.66 -12.34
C LYS A 163 -4.35 8.75 -13.02
N GLU A 164 -5.36 8.38 -13.80
CA GLU A 164 -6.28 9.34 -14.40
C GLU A 164 -7.04 10.14 -13.34
N ILE A 165 -7.57 9.49 -12.30
CA ILE A 165 -8.25 10.17 -11.19
C ILE A 165 -7.33 11.19 -10.50
N TRP A 166 -6.06 10.88 -10.35
CA TRP A 166 -5.10 11.80 -9.71
C TRP A 166 -4.65 12.95 -10.60
N THR A 167 -4.70 12.80 -11.93
CA THR A 167 -4.10 13.77 -12.87
C THR A 167 -5.11 14.57 -13.68
N GLN A 168 -6.29 14.03 -13.98
CA GLN A 168 -7.32 14.73 -14.77
C GLN A 168 -7.95 15.86 -13.97
N SER A 169 -8.10 17.02 -14.60
CA SER A 169 -8.73 18.23 -14.01
C SER A 169 -10.25 18.25 -14.17
N ASP A 170 -10.76 17.55 -15.18
CA ASP A 170 -12.16 17.53 -15.56
C ASP A 170 -12.75 16.13 -15.35
N GLU A 171 -14.09 16.03 -15.39
CA GLU A 171 -14.78 14.75 -15.42
C GLU A 171 -14.42 13.95 -16.66
N PHE A 172 -14.25 12.64 -16.51
CA PHE A 172 -13.94 11.73 -17.60
C PHE A 172 -14.70 10.41 -17.45
N ASP A 173 -14.86 9.72 -18.57
CA ASP A 173 -15.35 8.35 -18.60
C ASP A 173 -14.20 7.37 -18.79
N PHE A 174 -14.27 6.22 -18.12
CA PHE A 174 -13.30 5.14 -18.25
C PHE A 174 -14.02 3.87 -18.72
N ASP A 175 -13.63 3.36 -19.87
CA ASP A 175 -14.24 2.16 -20.48
C ASP A 175 -13.18 1.07 -20.67
N GLY A 176 -12.88 0.37 -19.57
CA GLY A 176 -11.93 -0.73 -19.55
C GLY A 176 -12.60 -2.10 -19.58
N LYS A 177 -11.79 -3.14 -19.70
CA LYS A 177 -12.24 -4.54 -19.63
C LYS A 177 -12.70 -4.94 -18.23
N TYR A 178 -12.03 -4.45 -17.20
CA TYR A 178 -12.24 -4.83 -15.79
C TYR A 178 -12.99 -3.75 -15.01
N PHE A 179 -12.83 -2.50 -15.39
CA PHE A 179 -13.45 -1.36 -14.73
C PHE A 179 -14.13 -0.47 -15.76
N GLN A 180 -15.36 -0.10 -15.46
CA GLN A 180 -16.13 0.88 -16.22
C GLN A 180 -16.66 1.92 -15.25
N ALA A 181 -16.47 3.19 -15.58
CA ALA A 181 -16.90 4.29 -14.73
C ALA A 181 -17.24 5.51 -15.58
N THR A 182 -18.27 6.24 -15.20
CA THR A 182 -18.75 7.44 -15.92
C THR A 182 -18.68 8.65 -15.02
N ALA A 183 -18.41 9.83 -15.59
CA ALA A 183 -18.33 11.10 -14.90
C ALA A 183 -17.39 11.04 -13.67
N VAL A 184 -16.24 10.40 -13.85
CA VAL A 184 -15.25 10.21 -12.78
C VAL A 184 -14.56 11.53 -12.48
N TYR A 185 -14.61 11.96 -11.23
CA TYR A 185 -13.94 13.16 -10.74
C TYR A 185 -13.51 12.98 -9.28
N SER A 186 -12.38 13.53 -8.89
CA SER A 186 -11.92 13.47 -7.51
C SER A 186 -11.07 14.68 -7.13
N GLU A 187 -11.48 15.36 -6.07
CA GLU A 187 -10.71 16.34 -5.32
C GLU A 187 -10.72 15.99 -3.82
N PRO A 188 -9.67 16.32 -3.05
CA PRO A 188 -8.43 16.96 -3.52
C PRO A 188 -7.53 16.01 -4.32
N LYS A 189 -6.65 16.58 -5.15
CA LYS A 189 -5.57 15.83 -5.80
C LYS A 189 -4.49 15.48 -4.77
N PRO A 190 -3.63 14.47 -5.04
CA PRO A 190 -2.49 14.16 -4.19
C PRO A 190 -1.54 15.33 -4.01
N TYR A 191 -0.76 15.30 -2.94
CA TYR A 191 0.28 16.27 -2.65
C TYR A 191 1.48 16.11 -3.58
N GLN A 192 1.84 14.87 -3.91
CA GLN A 192 2.90 14.55 -4.88
C GLN A 192 2.42 14.74 -6.32
N THR A 193 3.33 15.13 -7.20
CA THR A 193 3.04 15.36 -8.63
C THR A 193 3.95 14.49 -9.49
N PRO A 194 3.42 13.73 -10.48
CA PRO A 194 2.02 13.71 -10.95
C PRO A 194 1.09 12.87 -10.05
N PHE A 195 1.61 11.97 -9.24
CA PHE A 195 0.89 11.11 -8.30
C PHE A 195 1.86 10.55 -7.23
N PRO A 196 1.35 9.96 -6.14
CA PRO A 196 2.18 9.37 -5.09
C PRO A 196 3.11 8.27 -5.59
N LEU A 197 4.22 8.07 -4.87
CA LEU A 197 5.16 7.00 -5.19
C LEU A 197 4.45 5.64 -5.23
N LEU A 198 4.63 4.92 -6.33
CA LEU A 198 4.09 3.58 -6.53
C LEU A 198 5.19 2.53 -6.39
N MET A 199 4.85 1.39 -5.80
CA MET A 199 5.72 0.24 -5.63
C MET A 199 4.97 -1.04 -5.96
N SER A 200 5.66 -2.03 -6.49
CA SER A 200 5.15 -3.39 -6.61
C SER A 200 6.24 -4.40 -6.28
N ALA A 201 5.89 -5.43 -5.53
CA ALA A 201 6.80 -6.50 -5.10
C ALA A 201 6.73 -7.75 -6.00
N GLY A 202 6.25 -7.62 -7.23
CA GLY A 202 6.11 -8.72 -8.18
C GLY A 202 7.45 -9.30 -8.63
N ASN A 203 7.73 -10.57 -8.30
CA ASN A 203 9.00 -11.24 -8.62
C ASN A 203 8.98 -12.08 -9.91
N SER A 204 7.80 -12.36 -10.49
CA SER A 204 7.69 -13.01 -11.79
C SER A 204 8.07 -12.05 -12.94
N SER A 205 8.41 -12.58 -14.12
CA SER A 205 8.71 -11.74 -15.29
C SER A 205 7.56 -10.78 -15.64
N ARG A 206 6.29 -11.20 -15.44
CA ARG A 206 5.12 -10.32 -15.61
C ARG A 206 5.03 -9.28 -14.49
N GLY A 207 5.32 -9.67 -13.24
CA GLY A 207 5.34 -8.77 -12.09
C GLY A 207 6.45 -7.71 -12.18
N GLN A 208 7.63 -8.10 -12.67
CA GLN A 208 8.72 -7.15 -12.91
C GLN A 208 8.37 -6.13 -14.00
N ARG A 209 7.72 -6.56 -15.09
CA ARG A 209 7.21 -5.64 -16.13
C ARG A 209 6.11 -4.71 -15.63
N TYR A 210 5.28 -5.18 -14.70
CA TYR A 210 4.26 -4.34 -14.05
C TYR A 210 4.89 -3.27 -13.14
N ALA A 211 6.02 -3.57 -12.51
CA ALA A 211 6.72 -2.65 -11.62
C ALA A 211 7.59 -1.60 -12.34
N ALA A 212 7.94 -1.84 -13.61
CA ALA A 212 8.77 -0.96 -14.45
C ALA A 212 7.93 0.14 -15.12
#